data_a1976f5997ea4256e9e5d9b9b901776d
#
_entry.id   a1976f5997ea4256e9e5d9b9b901776d
#
_cell.length_a   1.000
_cell.length_b   1.000
_cell.length_c   1.000
_cell.angle_alpha   90.00
_cell.angle_beta   90.00
_cell.angle_gamma   90.00
#
_symmetry.space_group_name_H-M   'P 1'
#
loop_
_entity.id
_entity.type
_entity.pdbx_description
1 polymer ?
#
loop_
_entity_poly.entity_id
_entity_poly.type
_entity_poly.pdbx_seq_one_letter_code
_entity_poly.pdbx_strand_id
1 'polypeptide(L)'
;MTSVMRTHDTPHCSRTRRAGNLEGMDTVIETADLRRHYKGFEAVRGVDLTVARGELFALLGTNGAGKTSTLEVLEGQATPTSGTVRVLGSDPYRDRAAVRPRIGVMLQEGGFPTELTVTETARMWAGCTSGARPVAEALELTRLTQRRAVRVKQLSGGERRRLDLALALLGRPEVLFLDEPTTGLDAQSRHETWELIRELKEQGTTVLLTTHYLEEAEQLADRLAIMHAGRIATSGRVADVVAERPSRMSFELPLDYFIGDLPPLAPLGVTRQENAGRTVRLETADLQRTATALLLWARDKDVALRGFDARSATLEEAFMEIAKGLESEGAR
;
A
#
# COMPACT_ATOMS: atom_id res chain seq x y z
N MET A 1 -11.04 -59.83 22.92
CA MET A 1 -11.06 -59.32 21.55
C MET A 1 -11.50 -57.85 21.58
N THR A 2 -10.55 -56.96 21.65
CA THR A 2 -10.80 -55.51 21.86
C THR A 2 -10.27 -54.77 20.62
N SER A 3 -11.20 -54.26 19.84
CA SER A 3 -10.90 -53.47 18.64
C SER A 3 -10.54 -52.05 19.02
N VAL A 4 -9.33 -51.61 18.68
CA VAL A 4 -8.85 -50.24 18.84
C VAL A 4 -9.15 -49.46 17.54
N MET A 5 -10.07 -48.47 17.63
CA MET A 5 -10.26 -47.47 16.59
C MET A 5 -9.10 -46.48 16.61
N ARG A 6 -8.37 -46.37 15.51
CA ARG A 6 -7.41 -45.31 15.26
C ARG A 6 -8.14 -44.10 14.68
N THR A 7 -8.10 -43.00 15.40
CA THR A 7 -8.47 -41.68 14.89
C THR A 7 -7.36 -41.16 13.98
N HIS A 8 -7.69 -40.84 12.74
CA HIS A 8 -6.81 -40.12 11.82
C HIS A 8 -6.82 -38.62 12.19
N ASP A 9 -5.73 -38.19 12.82
CA ASP A 9 -5.39 -36.77 12.91
C ASP A 9 -4.87 -36.31 11.55
N THR A 10 -5.62 -35.43 10.89
CA THR A 10 -5.15 -34.65 9.75
C THR A 10 -4.44 -33.42 10.25
N PRO A 11 -3.18 -33.18 9.89
CA PRO A 11 -2.51 -31.94 10.33
C PRO A 11 -3.06 -30.76 9.53
N HIS A 12 -3.71 -29.84 10.23
CA HIS A 12 -4.07 -28.51 9.75
C HIS A 12 -2.78 -27.74 9.42
N CYS A 13 -2.43 -27.68 8.16
CA CYS A 13 -1.30 -26.93 7.66
C CYS A 13 -1.67 -25.45 7.54
N SER A 14 -1.68 -24.70 8.65
CA SER A 14 -1.65 -23.26 8.64
C SER A 14 -0.23 -22.76 8.40
N ARG A 15 0.19 -22.69 7.13
CA ARG A 15 1.40 -21.95 6.75
C ARG A 15 1.07 -20.46 6.69
N THR A 16 1.06 -19.79 7.84
CA THR A 16 1.37 -18.37 7.91
C THR A 16 2.84 -18.20 7.48
N ARG A 17 3.08 -17.73 6.26
CA ARG A 17 4.42 -17.30 5.83
C ARG A 17 4.83 -16.15 6.75
N ARG A 18 5.88 -16.38 7.54
CA ARG A 18 6.52 -15.38 8.38
C ARG A 18 6.90 -14.18 7.53
N ALA A 19 6.53 -12.98 8.03
CA ALA A 19 7.07 -11.71 7.55
C ALA A 19 8.59 -11.81 7.40
N GLY A 20 9.11 -11.31 6.28
CA GLY A 20 10.55 -11.34 5.99
C GLY A 20 11.36 -10.73 7.14
N ASN A 21 12.51 -11.31 7.40
CA ASN A 21 13.43 -10.99 8.50
C ASN A 21 13.68 -9.47 8.61
N LEU A 22 13.04 -8.83 9.61
CA LEU A 22 13.34 -7.47 10.07
C LEU A 22 14.29 -7.47 11.28
N GLU A 23 15.07 -8.55 11.46
CA GLU A 23 16.04 -8.66 12.57
C GLU A 23 17.07 -7.52 12.43
N GLY A 24 17.00 -6.55 13.37
CA GLY A 24 17.91 -5.42 13.46
C GLY A 24 17.36 -4.04 13.05
N MET A 25 16.12 -3.93 12.56
CA MET A 25 15.51 -2.63 12.28
C MET A 25 14.73 -2.11 13.49
N ASP A 26 14.89 -0.82 13.80
CA ASP A 26 14.12 -0.14 14.85
C ASP A 26 12.65 -0.05 14.42
N THR A 27 11.80 -0.93 15.00
CA THR A 27 10.37 -1.01 14.68
C THR A 27 9.62 0.06 15.46
N VAL A 28 8.87 0.91 14.78
CA VAL A 28 8.09 2.00 15.38
C VAL A 28 6.58 1.76 15.41
N ILE A 29 6.07 0.87 14.56
CA ILE A 29 4.68 0.40 14.59
C ILE A 29 4.68 -1.12 14.59
N GLU A 30 3.93 -1.72 15.52
CA GLU A 30 3.80 -3.16 15.64
C GLU A 30 2.36 -3.53 16.05
N THR A 31 1.78 -4.50 15.34
CA THR A 31 0.53 -5.14 15.76
C THR A 31 0.68 -6.65 15.74
N ALA A 32 0.02 -7.34 16.70
CA ALA A 32 -0.06 -8.79 16.73
C ALA A 32 -1.51 -9.23 16.99
N ASP A 33 -2.05 -10.04 16.07
CA ASP A 33 -3.43 -10.52 16.01
C ASP A 33 -4.45 -9.39 16.26
N LEU A 34 -4.21 -8.21 15.67
CA LEU A 34 -5.07 -7.05 15.86
C LEU A 34 -6.47 -7.33 15.34
N ARG A 35 -7.48 -7.16 16.20
CA ARG A 35 -8.90 -7.32 15.84
C ARG A 35 -9.72 -6.13 16.25
N ARG A 36 -10.69 -5.78 15.41
CA ARG A 36 -11.64 -4.70 15.68
C ARG A 36 -13.05 -5.08 15.25
N HIS A 37 -14.01 -5.00 16.20
CA HIS A 37 -15.41 -5.28 15.97
C HIS A 37 -16.26 -4.02 16.16
N TYR A 38 -17.27 -3.87 15.32
CA TYR A 38 -18.33 -2.87 15.43
C TYR A 38 -19.69 -3.59 15.42
N LYS A 39 -20.44 -3.59 16.53
CA LYS A 39 -21.84 -4.10 16.61
C LYS A 39 -22.15 -5.30 15.70
N GLY A 40 -21.37 -6.37 15.79
CA GLY A 40 -21.58 -7.61 15.02
C GLY A 40 -20.81 -7.72 13.69
N PHE A 41 -20.08 -6.68 13.30
CA PHE A 41 -19.20 -6.72 12.13
C PHE A 41 -17.73 -6.66 12.57
N GLU A 42 -16.94 -7.63 12.13
CA GLU A 42 -15.50 -7.68 12.37
C GLU A 42 -14.76 -6.99 11.22
N ALA A 43 -14.36 -5.74 11.46
CA ALA A 43 -13.69 -4.91 10.47
C ALA A 43 -12.19 -5.26 10.31
N VAL A 44 -11.54 -5.71 11.39
CA VAL A 44 -10.12 -6.12 11.41
C VAL A 44 -10.03 -7.51 12.05
N ARG A 45 -9.42 -8.46 11.34
CA ARG A 45 -9.54 -9.90 11.61
C ARG A 45 -8.18 -10.57 11.80
N GLY A 46 -7.41 -10.12 12.80
CA GLY A 46 -6.07 -10.66 13.08
C GLY A 46 -5.03 -10.10 12.12
N VAL A 47 -4.75 -8.80 12.25
CA VAL A 47 -3.75 -8.09 11.45
C VAL A 47 -2.43 -8.06 12.21
N ASP A 48 -1.39 -8.66 11.59
CA ASP A 48 0.01 -8.57 12.00
C ASP A 48 0.71 -7.58 11.07
N LEU A 49 1.24 -6.50 11.63
CA LEU A 49 1.88 -5.42 10.90
C LEU A 49 3.13 -4.93 11.63
N THR A 50 4.20 -4.67 10.88
CA THR A 50 5.41 -4.05 11.40
C THR A 50 5.90 -2.98 10.45
N VAL A 51 6.22 -1.77 10.99
CA VAL A 51 6.80 -0.66 10.23
C VAL A 51 8.09 -0.23 10.91
N ALA A 52 9.16 -0.12 10.12
CA ALA A 52 10.46 0.32 10.60
C ALA A 52 10.54 1.85 10.66
N ARG A 53 11.48 2.37 11.45
CA ARG A 53 11.77 3.80 11.53
C ARG A 53 12.25 4.34 10.17
N GLY A 54 11.72 5.49 9.75
CA GLY A 54 12.06 6.13 8.46
C GLY A 54 11.52 5.41 7.23
N GLU A 55 10.69 4.37 7.43
CA GLU A 55 10.03 3.64 6.34
C GLU A 55 8.76 4.38 5.88
N LEU A 56 8.49 4.33 4.58
CA LEU A 56 7.17 4.63 4.04
C LEU A 56 6.45 3.33 3.76
N PHE A 57 5.43 3.06 4.56
CA PHE A 57 4.62 1.86 4.48
C PHE A 57 3.21 2.16 3.95
N ALA A 58 2.77 1.44 2.92
CA ALA A 58 1.43 1.58 2.35
C ALA A 58 0.51 0.43 2.78
N LEU A 59 -0.64 0.75 3.38
CA LEU A 59 -1.73 -0.19 3.62
C LEU A 59 -2.75 -0.06 2.48
N LEU A 60 -2.66 -0.97 1.52
CA LEU A 60 -3.45 -0.99 0.31
C LEU A 60 -4.70 -1.87 0.46
N GLY A 61 -5.81 -1.49 -0.14
CA GLY A 61 -7.03 -2.30 -0.14
C GLY A 61 -8.23 -1.57 -0.70
N THR A 62 -9.25 -2.32 -1.10
CA THR A 62 -10.55 -1.75 -1.52
C THR A 62 -11.26 -1.01 -0.39
N ASN A 63 -12.30 -0.25 -0.72
CA ASN A 63 -13.16 0.36 0.29
C ASN A 63 -13.83 -0.74 1.12
N GLY A 64 -13.87 -0.54 2.44
CA GLY A 64 -14.39 -1.54 3.38
C GLY A 64 -13.40 -2.67 3.74
N ALA A 65 -12.17 -2.67 3.23
CA ALA A 65 -11.17 -3.68 3.57
C ALA A 65 -10.71 -3.64 5.05
N GLY A 66 -10.99 -2.55 5.79
CA GLY A 66 -10.60 -2.38 7.19
C GLY A 66 -9.42 -1.43 7.41
N LYS A 67 -8.95 -0.73 6.37
CA LYS A 67 -7.80 0.20 6.43
C LYS A 67 -7.99 1.29 7.49
N THR A 68 -9.05 2.09 7.38
CA THR A 68 -9.36 3.18 8.32
C THR A 68 -9.56 2.65 9.74
N SER A 69 -10.22 1.50 9.92
CA SER A 69 -10.38 0.89 11.25
C SER A 69 -9.06 0.42 11.87
N THR A 70 -8.11 -0.02 11.04
CA THR A 70 -6.75 -0.33 11.49
C THR A 70 -6.02 0.95 11.88
N LEU A 71 -6.13 1.99 11.05
CA LEU A 71 -5.49 3.28 11.28
C LEU A 71 -5.99 3.95 12.58
N GLU A 72 -7.31 3.98 12.82
CA GLU A 72 -7.92 4.51 14.06
C GLU A 72 -7.32 3.86 15.34
N VAL A 73 -7.01 2.56 15.28
CA VAL A 73 -6.39 1.86 16.41
C VAL A 73 -4.92 2.28 16.55
N LEU A 74 -4.16 2.38 15.44
CA LEU A 74 -2.76 2.81 15.45
C LEU A 74 -2.60 4.25 15.93
N GLU A 75 -3.52 5.12 15.59
CA GLU A 75 -3.57 6.53 16.02
C GLU A 75 -4.01 6.70 17.49
N GLY A 76 -4.47 5.62 18.13
CA GLY A 76 -5.03 5.66 19.49
C GLY A 76 -6.37 6.38 19.58
N GLN A 77 -7.13 6.46 18.49
CA GLN A 77 -8.52 6.94 18.46
C GLN A 77 -9.48 5.88 18.95
N ALA A 78 -9.19 4.61 18.66
CA ALA A 78 -9.99 3.45 19.03
C ALA A 78 -9.14 2.40 19.77
N THR A 79 -9.82 1.58 20.62
CA THR A 79 -9.18 0.43 21.25
C THR A 79 -9.33 -0.81 20.38
N PRO A 80 -8.32 -1.70 20.30
CA PRO A 80 -8.53 -3.02 19.71
C PRO A 80 -9.58 -3.81 20.50
N THR A 81 -10.32 -4.69 19.85
CA THR A 81 -11.20 -5.65 20.52
C THR A 81 -10.37 -6.79 21.13
N SER A 82 -9.33 -7.23 20.42
CA SER A 82 -8.30 -8.15 20.90
C SER A 82 -7.00 -7.95 20.11
N GLY A 83 -5.95 -8.65 20.52
CA GLY A 83 -4.60 -8.47 20.00
C GLY A 83 -3.86 -7.33 20.69
N THR A 84 -2.68 -7.01 20.16
CA THR A 84 -1.82 -5.96 20.70
C THR A 84 -1.45 -4.95 19.63
N VAL A 85 -1.22 -3.71 20.08
CA VAL A 85 -0.76 -2.61 19.23
C VAL A 85 0.31 -1.81 19.99
N ARG A 86 1.39 -1.46 19.31
CA ARG A 86 2.43 -0.56 19.79
C ARG A 86 2.80 0.46 18.73
N VAL A 87 2.89 1.69 19.15
CA VAL A 87 3.40 2.80 18.33
C VAL A 87 4.47 3.50 19.15
N LEU A 88 5.67 3.61 18.60
CA LEU A 88 6.85 4.14 19.30
C LEU A 88 7.10 3.41 20.64
N GLY A 89 6.85 2.09 20.67
CA GLY A 89 7.03 1.23 21.83
C GLY A 89 5.90 1.24 22.87
N SER A 90 4.87 2.10 22.71
CA SER A 90 3.77 2.29 23.68
C SER A 90 2.41 1.94 23.08
N ASP A 91 1.42 1.65 23.94
CA ASP A 91 0.02 1.49 23.52
C ASP A 91 -0.57 2.87 23.19
N PRO A 92 -0.96 3.13 21.91
CA PRO A 92 -1.34 4.48 21.50
C PRO A 92 -2.65 4.97 22.13
N TYR A 93 -3.50 4.07 22.61
CA TYR A 93 -4.74 4.42 23.28
C TYR A 93 -4.56 4.62 24.80
N ARG A 94 -3.80 3.75 25.45
CA ARG A 94 -3.58 3.81 26.91
C ARG A 94 -2.54 4.86 27.29
N ASP A 95 -1.46 4.95 26.49
CA ASP A 95 -0.31 5.82 26.75
C ASP A 95 -0.35 7.08 25.86
N ARG A 96 -1.54 7.64 25.66
CA ARG A 96 -1.77 8.80 24.76
C ARG A 96 -0.82 9.97 24.98
N ALA A 97 -0.47 10.25 26.24
CA ALA A 97 0.42 11.34 26.58
C ALA A 97 1.86 11.12 26.04
N ALA A 98 2.29 9.86 25.92
CA ALA A 98 3.59 9.52 25.36
C ALA A 98 3.58 9.46 23.83
N VAL A 99 2.47 9.05 23.21
CA VAL A 99 2.39 8.78 21.77
C VAL A 99 1.92 10.01 20.98
N ARG A 100 0.81 10.65 21.39
CA ARG A 100 0.19 11.74 20.62
C ARG A 100 1.11 12.91 20.25
N PRO A 101 2.01 13.39 21.13
CA PRO A 101 2.91 14.49 20.75
C PRO A 101 3.94 14.11 19.67
N ARG A 102 4.12 12.81 19.42
CA ARG A 102 5.14 12.26 18.51
C ARG A 102 4.56 11.73 17.21
N ILE A 103 3.22 11.76 17.05
CA ILE A 103 2.54 11.35 15.82
C ILE A 103 1.85 12.55 15.17
N GLY A 104 1.80 12.52 13.84
CA GLY A 104 0.96 13.39 13.02
C GLY A 104 -0.15 12.57 12.38
N VAL A 105 -1.35 13.13 12.31
CA VAL A 105 -2.51 12.43 11.72
C VAL A 105 -3.17 13.33 10.70
N MET A 106 -3.34 12.82 9.49
CA MET A 106 -4.09 13.43 8.41
C MET A 106 -5.30 12.54 8.10
N LEU A 107 -6.48 13.02 8.44
CA LEU A 107 -7.74 12.27 8.26
C LEU A 107 -8.21 12.32 6.79
N GLN A 108 -9.06 11.38 6.41
CA GLN A 108 -9.66 11.32 5.09
C GLN A 108 -10.46 12.60 4.76
N GLU A 109 -11.24 13.11 5.74
CA GLU A 109 -11.95 14.37 5.64
C GLU A 109 -11.53 15.32 6.78
N GLY A 110 -10.86 16.42 6.42
CA GLY A 110 -10.49 17.47 7.36
C GLY A 110 -11.65 18.45 7.57
N GLY A 111 -12.12 18.58 8.81
CA GLY A 111 -13.14 19.56 9.20
C GLY A 111 -12.54 20.91 9.58
N PHE A 112 -12.23 21.79 8.61
CA PHE A 112 -11.65 23.09 8.91
C PHE A 112 -12.69 24.20 9.02
N PRO A 113 -12.48 25.20 9.90
CA PRO A 113 -13.22 26.44 9.88
C PRO A 113 -12.99 27.16 8.54
N THR A 114 -14.02 27.17 7.70
CA THR A 114 -13.91 27.64 6.29
C THR A 114 -13.67 29.15 6.18
N GLU A 115 -14.03 29.94 7.22
CA GLU A 115 -13.91 31.40 7.24
C GLU A 115 -12.52 31.88 7.69
N LEU A 116 -11.76 31.03 8.35
CA LEU A 116 -10.39 31.37 8.76
C LEU A 116 -9.44 31.35 7.58
N THR A 117 -8.39 32.14 7.63
CA THR A 117 -7.26 32.06 6.71
C THR A 117 -6.41 30.83 7.03
N VAL A 118 -5.56 30.42 6.07
CA VAL A 118 -4.59 29.34 6.25
C VAL A 118 -3.74 29.58 7.52
N THR A 119 -3.24 30.81 7.72
CA THR A 119 -2.43 31.14 8.90
C THR A 119 -3.22 31.07 10.19
N GLU A 120 -4.46 31.57 10.22
CA GLU A 120 -5.31 31.52 11.40
C GLU A 120 -5.68 30.09 11.77
N THR A 121 -6.00 29.26 10.79
CA THR A 121 -6.25 27.83 10.99
C THR A 121 -5.01 27.14 11.57
N ALA A 122 -3.84 27.36 10.98
CA ALA A 122 -2.61 26.75 11.46
C ALA A 122 -2.22 27.26 12.87
N ARG A 123 -2.45 28.53 13.20
CA ARG A 123 -2.23 29.06 14.57
C ARG A 123 -3.17 28.45 15.60
N MET A 124 -4.44 28.27 15.24
CA MET A 124 -5.41 27.62 16.11
C MET A 124 -4.96 26.18 16.44
N TRP A 125 -4.52 25.40 15.43
CA TRP A 125 -4.00 24.06 15.63
C TRP A 125 -2.70 24.00 16.42
N ALA A 126 -1.76 24.92 16.13
CA ALA A 126 -0.51 25.06 16.87
C ALA A 126 -0.75 25.34 18.36
N GLY A 127 -1.81 26.13 18.70
CA GLY A 127 -2.22 26.38 20.09
C GLY A 127 -2.68 25.12 20.85
N CYS A 128 -3.11 24.08 20.14
CA CYS A 128 -3.51 22.79 20.70
C CYS A 128 -2.40 21.73 20.62
N THR A 129 -1.25 22.05 20.02
CA THR A 129 -0.16 21.11 19.77
C THR A 129 1.02 21.43 20.69
N SER A 130 1.41 20.47 21.54
CA SER A 130 2.58 20.63 22.42
C SER A 130 3.87 20.67 21.60
N GLY A 131 4.72 21.68 21.85
CA GLY A 131 5.99 21.82 21.15
C GLY A 131 5.86 22.09 19.64
N ALA A 132 4.74 22.73 19.23
CA ALA A 132 4.49 23.04 17.83
C ALA A 132 5.64 23.83 17.19
N ARG A 133 6.01 23.45 15.96
CA ARG A 133 6.92 24.25 15.15
C ARG A 133 6.30 25.61 14.78
N PRO A 134 7.09 26.61 14.42
CA PRO A 134 6.56 27.85 13.89
C PRO A 134 5.61 27.59 12.72
N VAL A 135 4.43 28.24 12.73
CA VAL A 135 3.42 28.07 11.65
C VAL A 135 4.01 28.37 10.27
N ALA A 136 4.90 29.39 10.17
CA ALA A 136 5.55 29.71 8.91
C ALA A 136 6.36 28.53 8.34
N GLU A 137 7.10 27.80 9.20
CA GLU A 137 7.86 26.60 8.83
C GLU A 137 6.94 25.48 8.33
N ALA A 138 5.81 25.22 9.00
CA ALA A 138 4.85 24.21 8.57
C ALA A 138 4.23 24.54 7.19
N LEU A 139 3.90 25.83 6.96
CA LEU A 139 3.35 26.29 5.69
C LEU A 139 4.39 26.29 4.56
N GLU A 140 5.66 26.50 4.87
CA GLU A 140 6.75 26.41 3.93
C GLU A 140 6.97 24.95 3.49
N LEU A 141 7.06 24.01 4.44
CA LEU A 141 7.19 22.57 4.18
C LEU A 141 6.08 22.04 3.25
N THR A 142 4.89 22.60 3.30
CA THR A 142 3.75 22.18 2.48
C THR A 142 3.45 23.11 1.30
N ARG A 143 4.39 24.01 0.96
CA ARG A 143 4.29 24.93 -0.18
C ARG A 143 3.05 25.84 -0.14
N LEU A 144 2.60 26.22 1.08
CA LEU A 144 1.43 27.09 1.31
C LEU A 144 1.77 28.53 1.70
N THR A 145 3.03 28.92 1.70
CA THR A 145 3.49 30.27 2.11
C THR A 145 2.77 31.38 1.34
N GLN A 146 2.55 31.19 0.03
CA GLN A 146 1.86 32.18 -0.82
C GLN A 146 0.34 32.24 -0.56
N ARG A 147 -0.22 31.22 0.08
CA ARG A 147 -1.66 31.10 0.41
C ARG A 147 -1.98 31.48 1.85
N ARG A 148 -0.98 31.90 2.64
CA ARG A 148 -1.11 32.15 4.10
C ARG A 148 -2.27 33.07 4.50
N ALA A 149 -2.63 34.06 3.65
CA ALA A 149 -3.70 35.02 3.90
C ALA A 149 -5.03 34.67 3.21
N VAL A 150 -5.07 33.55 2.45
CA VAL A 150 -6.27 33.08 1.75
C VAL A 150 -7.16 32.33 2.74
N ARG A 151 -8.48 32.52 2.64
CA ARG A 151 -9.45 31.77 3.47
C ARG A 151 -9.55 30.33 3.01
N VAL A 152 -9.74 29.41 3.96
CA VAL A 152 -9.81 27.95 3.69
C VAL A 152 -10.88 27.61 2.65
N LYS A 153 -12.03 28.29 2.64
CA LYS A 153 -13.08 28.08 1.62
C LYS A 153 -12.65 28.39 0.19
N GLN A 154 -11.61 29.19 0.01
CA GLN A 154 -11.10 29.64 -1.29
C GLN A 154 -9.95 28.75 -1.81
N LEU A 155 -9.49 27.80 -0.99
CA LEU A 155 -8.45 26.85 -1.39
C LEU A 155 -8.99 25.81 -2.37
N SER A 156 -8.15 25.43 -3.34
CA SER A 156 -8.38 24.25 -4.15
C SER A 156 -8.36 22.97 -3.30
N GLY A 157 -8.80 21.84 -3.85
CA GLY A 157 -8.73 20.54 -3.18
C GLY A 157 -7.29 20.21 -2.75
N GLY A 158 -6.32 20.35 -3.67
CA GLY A 158 -4.91 20.12 -3.39
C GLY A 158 -4.32 21.06 -2.35
N GLU A 159 -4.64 22.38 -2.40
CA GLU A 159 -4.21 23.33 -1.38
C GLU A 159 -4.80 23.01 -0.01
N ARG A 160 -6.05 22.55 0.03
CA ARG A 160 -6.71 22.12 1.28
C ARG A 160 -6.04 20.88 1.86
N ARG A 161 -5.67 19.93 0.99
CA ARG A 161 -4.96 18.72 1.39
C ARG A 161 -3.54 19.03 1.91
N ARG A 162 -2.83 19.98 1.28
CA ARG A 162 -1.54 20.48 1.79
C ARG A 162 -1.68 21.21 3.13
N LEU A 163 -2.81 21.88 3.38
CA LEU A 163 -3.10 22.46 4.70
C LEU A 163 -3.28 21.35 5.75
N ASP A 164 -4.03 20.29 5.45
CA ASP A 164 -4.16 19.10 6.31
C ASP A 164 -2.79 18.57 6.73
N LEU A 165 -1.93 18.37 5.73
CA LEU A 165 -0.57 17.89 5.95
C LEU A 165 0.23 18.88 6.80
N ALA A 166 0.13 20.19 6.55
CA ALA A 166 0.79 21.22 7.37
C ALA A 166 0.40 21.11 8.85
N LEU A 167 -0.89 20.87 9.12
CA LEU A 167 -1.39 20.75 10.50
C LEU A 167 -0.89 19.46 11.17
N ALA A 168 -0.84 18.35 10.44
CA ALA A 168 -0.28 17.10 10.93
C ALA A 168 1.22 17.22 11.27
N LEU A 169 1.94 18.09 10.56
CA LEU A 169 3.37 18.33 10.75
C LEU A 169 3.71 19.30 11.88
N LEU A 170 2.75 20.04 12.44
CA LEU A 170 3.01 21.05 13.49
C LEU A 170 3.74 20.46 14.70
N GLY A 171 3.42 19.24 15.11
CA GLY A 171 4.03 18.56 16.26
C GLY A 171 5.42 17.96 16.00
N ARG A 172 6.03 18.14 14.82
CA ARG A 172 7.29 17.48 14.43
C ARG A 172 7.21 15.97 14.64
N PRO A 173 6.25 15.28 14.01
CA PRO A 173 5.99 13.88 14.28
C PRO A 173 7.17 12.99 13.86
N GLU A 174 7.42 11.93 14.65
CA GLU A 174 8.30 10.83 14.27
C GLU A 174 7.57 9.82 13.36
N VAL A 175 6.23 9.71 13.52
CA VAL A 175 5.35 8.87 12.70
C VAL A 175 4.20 9.72 12.17
N LEU A 176 3.99 9.68 10.87
CA LEU A 176 2.91 10.36 10.16
C LEU A 176 1.92 9.34 9.61
N PHE A 177 0.67 9.43 10.04
CA PHE A 177 -0.45 8.64 9.53
C PHE A 177 -1.21 9.45 8.49
N LEU A 178 -1.43 8.89 7.30
CA LEU A 178 -2.10 9.54 6.19
C LEU A 178 -3.24 8.65 5.70
N ASP A 179 -4.49 9.03 5.97
CA ASP A 179 -5.65 8.29 5.46
C ASP A 179 -6.07 8.83 4.09
N GLU A 180 -5.80 8.04 3.04
CA GLU A 180 -6.10 8.34 1.64
C GLU A 180 -5.67 9.76 1.22
N PRO A 181 -4.36 10.11 1.29
CA PRO A 181 -3.87 11.48 1.21
C PRO A 181 -4.16 12.17 -0.12
N THR A 182 -4.40 11.45 -1.20
CA THR A 182 -4.59 12.03 -2.54
C THR A 182 -5.98 11.78 -3.13
N THR A 183 -6.90 11.23 -2.35
CA THR A 183 -8.28 10.99 -2.82
C THR A 183 -8.97 12.31 -3.21
N GLY A 184 -9.57 12.31 -4.41
CA GLY A 184 -10.28 13.47 -4.96
C GLY A 184 -9.39 14.56 -5.56
N LEU A 185 -8.08 14.36 -5.64
CA LEU A 185 -7.15 15.30 -6.27
C LEU A 185 -7.02 15.03 -7.78
N ASP A 186 -6.83 16.12 -8.54
CA ASP A 186 -6.36 16.03 -9.93
C ASP A 186 -4.92 15.46 -10.00
N ALA A 187 -4.50 15.05 -11.21
CA ALA A 187 -3.21 14.38 -11.40
C ALA A 187 -2.01 15.23 -10.95
N GLN A 188 -2.05 16.55 -11.21
CA GLN A 188 -0.96 17.45 -10.81
C GLN A 188 -0.89 17.60 -9.29
N SER A 189 -2.03 17.89 -8.64
CA SER A 189 -2.11 18.03 -7.17
C SER A 189 -1.71 16.74 -6.45
N ARG A 190 -2.04 15.57 -7.04
CA ARG A 190 -1.62 14.28 -6.54
C ARG A 190 -0.09 14.13 -6.58
N HIS A 191 0.51 14.43 -7.71
CA HIS A 191 1.97 14.35 -7.89
C HIS A 191 2.71 15.28 -6.93
N GLU A 192 2.25 16.53 -6.78
CA GLU A 192 2.79 17.49 -5.82
C GLU A 192 2.71 16.98 -4.37
N THR A 193 1.61 16.30 -4.02
CA THR A 193 1.44 15.70 -2.68
C THR A 193 2.40 14.52 -2.48
N TRP A 194 2.60 13.68 -3.49
CA TRP A 194 3.59 12.59 -3.43
C TRP A 194 5.02 13.09 -3.24
N GLU A 195 5.39 14.17 -3.94
CA GLU A 195 6.71 14.80 -3.74
C GLU A 195 6.90 15.24 -2.28
N LEU A 196 5.90 15.93 -1.70
CA LEU A 196 5.95 16.36 -0.31
C LEU A 196 6.08 15.18 0.66
N ILE A 197 5.32 14.11 0.46
CA ILE A 197 5.40 12.91 1.30
C ILE A 197 6.80 12.28 1.19
N ARG A 198 7.39 12.23 -0.01
CA ARG A 198 8.74 11.71 -0.24
C ARG A 198 9.80 12.56 0.45
N GLU A 199 9.70 13.89 0.33
CA GLU A 199 10.60 14.84 1.03
C GLU A 199 10.56 14.65 2.56
N LEU A 200 9.37 14.44 3.14
CA LEU A 200 9.22 14.17 4.57
C LEU A 200 9.86 12.85 5.00
N LYS A 201 9.70 11.81 4.20
CA LYS A 201 10.37 10.52 4.43
C LYS A 201 11.89 10.67 4.36
N GLU A 202 12.43 11.39 3.38
CA GLU A 202 13.86 11.63 3.22
C GLU A 202 14.45 12.41 4.42
N GLN A 203 13.63 13.24 5.08
CA GLN A 203 13.98 13.92 6.33
C GLN A 203 13.92 13.01 7.57
N GLY A 204 13.59 11.73 7.40
CA GLY A 204 13.58 10.71 8.46
C GLY A 204 12.22 10.50 9.12
N THR A 205 11.12 11.12 8.65
CA THR A 205 9.78 10.85 9.15
C THR A 205 9.33 9.46 8.70
N THR A 206 8.86 8.63 9.64
CA THR A 206 8.19 7.37 9.29
C THR A 206 6.79 7.68 8.80
N VAL A 207 6.37 7.12 7.68
CA VAL A 207 5.05 7.35 7.11
C VAL A 207 4.28 6.04 6.97
N LEU A 208 3.06 5.99 7.51
CA LEU A 208 2.09 4.96 7.19
C LEU A 208 0.91 5.61 6.47
N LEU A 209 0.71 5.24 5.21
CA LEU A 209 -0.44 5.71 4.44
C LEU A 209 -1.41 4.58 4.11
N THR A 210 -2.69 4.91 4.08
CA THR A 210 -3.71 4.05 3.49
C THR A 210 -4.04 4.55 2.09
N THR A 211 -4.28 3.63 1.18
CA THR A 211 -4.71 3.99 -0.18
C THR A 211 -5.48 2.87 -0.85
N HIS A 212 -6.29 3.23 -1.83
CA HIS A 212 -6.85 2.31 -2.82
C HIS A 212 -6.25 2.55 -4.21
N TYR A 213 -5.34 3.54 -4.35
CA TYR A 213 -4.60 3.80 -5.58
C TYR A 213 -3.30 3.00 -5.60
N LEU A 214 -3.20 2.06 -6.52
CA LEU A 214 -2.02 1.20 -6.69
C LEU A 214 -0.79 2.00 -7.08
N GLU A 215 -0.97 2.97 -7.99
CA GLU A 215 0.09 3.88 -8.44
C GLU A 215 0.74 4.65 -7.26
N GLU A 216 -0.07 5.09 -6.29
CA GLU A 216 0.44 5.77 -5.09
C GLU A 216 1.36 4.87 -4.27
N ALA A 217 0.97 3.60 -4.07
CA ALA A 217 1.79 2.64 -3.37
C ALA A 217 3.08 2.31 -4.16
N GLU A 218 3.00 2.16 -5.49
CA GLU A 218 4.17 1.91 -6.35
C GLU A 218 5.17 3.07 -6.33
N GLN A 219 4.68 4.31 -6.32
CA GLN A 219 5.52 5.51 -6.37
C GLN A 219 6.16 5.89 -5.03
N LEU A 220 5.52 5.56 -3.92
CA LEU A 220 5.91 6.05 -2.61
C LEU A 220 6.46 4.98 -1.68
N ALA A 221 5.89 3.77 -1.68
CA ALA A 221 6.12 2.81 -0.61
C ALA A 221 7.45 2.06 -0.74
N ASP A 222 8.17 1.93 0.36
CA ASP A 222 9.28 0.97 0.48
C ASP A 222 8.72 -0.45 0.63
N ARG A 223 7.69 -0.59 1.47
CA ARG A 223 6.93 -1.82 1.67
C ARG A 223 5.44 -1.52 1.71
N LEU A 224 4.67 -2.52 1.37
CA LEU A 224 3.22 -2.46 1.44
C LEU A 224 2.62 -3.70 2.11
N ALA A 225 1.38 -3.57 2.55
CA ALA A 225 0.50 -4.68 2.83
C ALA A 225 -0.81 -4.53 2.05
N ILE A 226 -1.27 -5.60 1.43
CA ILE A 226 -2.57 -5.65 0.77
C ILE A 226 -3.59 -6.19 1.76
N MET A 227 -4.59 -5.38 2.08
CA MET A 227 -5.65 -5.72 3.01
C MET A 227 -6.95 -6.06 2.25
N HIS A 228 -7.53 -7.19 2.58
CA HIS A 228 -8.81 -7.65 2.03
C HIS A 228 -9.68 -8.25 3.13
N ALA A 229 -10.97 -7.87 3.18
CA ALA A 229 -11.95 -8.38 4.14
C ALA A 229 -11.43 -8.45 5.60
N GLY A 230 -10.71 -7.44 6.04
CA GLY A 230 -10.19 -7.32 7.40
C GLY A 230 -8.88 -8.06 7.68
N ARG A 231 -8.24 -8.68 6.69
CA ARG A 231 -6.99 -9.45 6.83
C ARG A 231 -5.89 -8.93 5.92
N ILE A 232 -4.64 -9.13 6.32
CA ILE A 232 -3.51 -8.93 5.41
C ILE A 232 -3.40 -10.17 4.52
N ALA A 233 -3.55 -9.97 3.22
CA ALA A 233 -3.44 -11.02 2.21
C ALA A 233 -1.98 -11.27 1.79
N THR A 234 -1.20 -10.19 1.67
CA THR A 234 0.24 -10.24 1.42
C THR A 234 0.90 -8.97 1.95
N SER A 235 2.18 -9.05 2.28
CA SER A 235 2.99 -7.93 2.72
C SER A 235 4.45 -8.15 2.32
N GLY A 236 5.11 -7.09 1.87
CA GLY A 236 6.51 -7.14 1.44
C GLY A 236 6.97 -5.85 0.79
N ARG A 237 8.19 -5.84 0.24
CA ARG A 237 8.62 -4.76 -0.64
C ARG A 237 7.77 -4.75 -1.89
N VAL A 238 7.51 -3.59 -2.47
CA VAL A 238 6.72 -3.47 -3.71
C VAL A 238 7.28 -4.40 -4.79
N ALA A 239 8.60 -4.37 -5.00
CA ALA A 239 9.27 -5.21 -5.98
C ALA A 239 9.08 -6.72 -5.72
N ASP A 240 9.11 -7.16 -4.45
CA ASP A 240 8.98 -8.58 -4.09
C ASP A 240 7.54 -9.06 -4.33
N VAL A 241 6.54 -8.25 -3.95
CA VAL A 241 5.11 -8.56 -4.18
C VAL A 241 4.79 -8.67 -5.66
N VAL A 242 5.40 -7.83 -6.49
CA VAL A 242 5.26 -7.86 -7.94
C VAL A 242 6.03 -9.05 -8.54
N ALA A 243 7.27 -9.33 -8.07
CA ALA A 243 8.12 -10.41 -8.61
C ALA A 243 7.57 -11.82 -8.33
N GLU A 244 6.70 -11.99 -7.32
CA GLU A 244 5.99 -13.25 -7.10
C GLU A 244 5.01 -13.60 -8.24
N ARG A 245 4.76 -12.67 -9.17
CA ARG A 245 3.81 -12.84 -10.28
C ARG A 245 4.54 -13.08 -11.60
N PRO A 246 3.98 -13.92 -12.47
CA PRO A 246 4.57 -14.16 -13.78
C PRO A 246 4.52 -12.88 -14.62
N SER A 247 5.61 -12.58 -15.30
CA SER A 247 5.67 -11.56 -16.33
C SER A 247 4.84 -11.95 -17.55
N ARG A 248 4.38 -10.97 -18.31
CA ARG A 248 3.51 -11.20 -19.47
C ARG A 248 4.16 -10.76 -20.77
N MET A 249 3.88 -11.54 -21.80
CA MET A 249 4.23 -11.20 -23.17
C MET A 249 3.04 -11.42 -24.07
N SER A 250 2.87 -10.56 -25.07
CA SER A 250 1.90 -10.75 -26.14
C SER A 250 2.46 -10.36 -27.49
N PHE A 251 2.06 -11.04 -28.54
CA PHE A 251 2.41 -10.74 -29.91
C PHE A 251 1.46 -11.44 -30.89
N GLU A 252 1.43 -10.98 -32.13
CA GLU A 252 0.69 -11.61 -33.21
C GLU A 252 1.64 -12.33 -34.16
N LEU A 253 1.31 -13.60 -34.47
CA LEU A 253 2.02 -14.38 -35.46
C LEU A 253 1.59 -13.98 -36.89
N PRO A 254 2.51 -13.94 -37.90
CA PRO A 254 2.19 -13.77 -39.31
C PRO A 254 1.32 -14.90 -39.85
N LEU A 255 0.64 -14.71 -41.01
CA LEU A 255 -0.34 -15.64 -41.58
C LEU A 255 0.24 -17.06 -41.83
N ASP A 256 1.52 -17.10 -42.12
CA ASP A 256 2.23 -18.34 -42.55
C ASP A 256 2.85 -19.07 -41.37
N TYR A 257 2.64 -18.60 -40.12
CA TYR A 257 3.21 -19.21 -38.92
C TYR A 257 2.13 -19.60 -37.90
N PHE A 258 2.36 -20.75 -37.24
CA PHE A 258 1.51 -21.32 -36.22
C PHE A 258 2.26 -21.42 -34.89
N ILE A 259 1.53 -21.67 -33.86
CA ILE A 259 2.07 -21.80 -32.48
C ILE A 259 3.13 -22.92 -32.39
N GLY A 260 2.95 -24.00 -33.16
CA GLY A 260 3.89 -25.11 -33.24
C GLY A 260 5.25 -24.75 -33.84
N ASP A 261 5.36 -23.61 -34.53
CA ASP A 261 6.62 -23.13 -35.11
C ASP A 261 7.47 -22.33 -34.11
N LEU A 262 6.87 -21.96 -32.97
CA LEU A 262 7.59 -21.26 -31.90
C LEU A 262 8.66 -22.18 -31.27
N PRO A 263 9.75 -21.63 -30.72
CA PRO A 263 10.69 -22.38 -29.94
C PRO A 263 10.02 -23.04 -28.74
N PRO A 264 10.56 -24.17 -28.21
CA PRO A 264 10.00 -24.82 -27.03
C PRO A 264 9.87 -23.82 -25.87
N LEU A 265 8.61 -23.49 -25.47
CA LEU A 265 8.33 -22.42 -24.51
C LEU A 265 8.60 -22.84 -23.06
N ALA A 266 8.36 -24.10 -22.69
CA ALA A 266 8.55 -24.58 -21.31
C ALA A 266 10.00 -24.42 -20.80
N PRO A 267 11.07 -24.74 -21.57
CA PRO A 267 12.46 -24.52 -21.15
C PRO A 267 12.82 -23.05 -21.01
N LEU A 268 12.02 -22.13 -21.58
CA LEU A 268 12.23 -20.69 -21.50
C LEU A 268 11.61 -20.04 -20.25
N GLY A 269 10.92 -20.84 -19.41
CA GLY A 269 10.27 -20.34 -18.21
C GLY A 269 8.81 -19.93 -18.41
N VAL A 270 8.20 -20.24 -19.57
CA VAL A 270 6.77 -20.00 -19.80
C VAL A 270 5.95 -20.96 -18.95
N THR A 271 5.09 -20.39 -18.11
CA THR A 271 4.23 -21.12 -17.18
C THR A 271 2.81 -21.29 -17.71
N ARG A 272 2.37 -20.36 -18.56
CA ARG A 272 1.04 -20.39 -19.18
C ARG A 272 1.09 -19.80 -20.58
N GLN A 273 0.32 -20.41 -21.48
CA GLN A 273 0.12 -19.95 -22.84
C GLN A 273 -1.36 -19.89 -23.15
N GLU A 274 -1.79 -18.76 -23.68
CA GLU A 274 -3.15 -18.55 -24.19
C GLU A 274 -3.09 -18.06 -25.64
N ASN A 275 -4.03 -18.55 -26.45
CA ASN A 275 -4.11 -18.22 -27.85
C ASN A 275 -5.50 -17.67 -28.18
N ALA A 276 -5.56 -16.46 -28.69
CA ALA A 276 -6.79 -15.81 -29.17
C ALA A 276 -6.63 -15.50 -30.67
N GLY A 277 -7.04 -16.41 -31.52
CA GLY A 277 -6.79 -16.32 -32.97
C GLY A 277 -5.30 -16.34 -33.26
N ARG A 278 -4.74 -15.20 -33.65
CA ARG A 278 -3.30 -15.05 -34.00
C ARG A 278 -2.48 -14.42 -32.89
N THR A 279 -3.15 -13.86 -31.89
CA THR A 279 -2.50 -13.28 -30.72
C THR A 279 -2.09 -14.40 -29.77
N VAL A 280 -0.81 -14.48 -29.51
CA VAL A 280 -0.21 -15.36 -28.50
C VAL A 280 0.02 -14.54 -27.24
N ARG A 281 -0.45 -15.04 -26.10
CA ARG A 281 -0.19 -14.49 -24.77
C ARG A 281 0.56 -15.52 -23.95
N LEU A 282 1.65 -15.08 -23.35
CA LEU A 282 2.52 -15.92 -22.54
C LEU A 282 2.66 -15.33 -21.14
N GLU A 283 2.59 -16.18 -20.12
CA GLU A 283 3.04 -15.87 -18.77
C GLU A 283 4.38 -16.57 -18.55
N THR A 284 5.36 -15.83 -18.03
CA THR A 284 6.73 -16.36 -17.86
C THR A 284 7.33 -15.97 -16.52
N ALA A 285 8.08 -16.88 -15.92
CA ALA A 285 8.88 -16.62 -14.72
C ALA A 285 10.20 -15.87 -15.02
N ASP A 286 10.66 -15.89 -16.29
CA ASP A 286 11.90 -15.23 -16.73
C ASP A 286 11.63 -14.45 -18.02
N LEU A 287 11.23 -13.19 -17.86
CA LEU A 287 10.87 -12.32 -18.98
C LEU A 287 12.04 -12.11 -19.94
N GLN A 288 13.24 -11.85 -19.42
CA GLN A 288 14.39 -11.56 -20.25
C GLN A 288 14.78 -12.76 -21.11
N ARG A 289 14.86 -13.94 -20.51
CA ARG A 289 15.19 -15.17 -21.22
C ARG A 289 14.16 -15.53 -22.30
N THR A 290 12.87 -15.44 -21.94
CA THR A 290 11.79 -15.73 -22.87
C THR A 290 11.76 -14.73 -24.02
N ALA A 291 11.85 -13.44 -23.75
CA ALA A 291 11.87 -12.37 -24.76
C ALA A 291 13.06 -12.53 -25.70
N THR A 292 14.25 -12.73 -25.15
CA THR A 292 15.47 -12.92 -25.96
C THR A 292 15.33 -14.10 -26.90
N ALA A 293 14.87 -15.26 -26.40
CA ALA A 293 14.73 -16.45 -27.22
C ALA A 293 13.70 -16.28 -28.35
N LEU A 294 12.56 -15.63 -28.07
CA LEU A 294 11.53 -15.37 -29.07
C LEU A 294 12.01 -14.37 -30.14
N LEU A 295 12.70 -13.31 -29.75
CA LEU A 295 13.22 -12.31 -30.68
C LEU A 295 14.35 -12.88 -31.55
N LEU A 296 15.22 -13.73 -31.00
CA LEU A 296 16.25 -14.43 -31.77
C LEU A 296 15.60 -15.40 -32.77
N TRP A 297 14.62 -16.19 -32.35
CA TRP A 297 13.86 -17.08 -33.23
C TRP A 297 13.18 -16.28 -34.38
N ALA A 298 12.55 -15.16 -34.04
CA ALA A 298 11.87 -14.31 -35.03
C ALA A 298 12.87 -13.77 -36.06
N ARG A 299 14.03 -13.28 -35.62
CA ARG A 299 15.13 -12.84 -36.50
C ARG A 299 15.62 -13.98 -37.42
N ASP A 300 15.89 -15.15 -36.86
CA ASP A 300 16.47 -16.27 -37.60
C ASP A 300 15.48 -16.88 -38.64
N LYS A 301 14.19 -16.66 -38.42
CA LYS A 301 13.10 -17.05 -39.34
C LYS A 301 12.60 -15.91 -40.24
N ASP A 302 13.22 -14.72 -40.11
CA ASP A 302 12.76 -13.50 -40.83
C ASP A 302 11.27 -13.18 -40.56
N VAL A 303 10.82 -13.35 -39.30
CA VAL A 303 9.44 -13.17 -38.86
C VAL A 303 9.28 -11.84 -38.12
N ALA A 304 8.33 -11.01 -38.53
CA ALA A 304 7.94 -9.83 -37.78
C ALA A 304 6.81 -10.16 -36.79
N LEU A 305 7.12 -10.15 -35.49
CA LEU A 305 6.12 -10.25 -34.42
C LEU A 305 5.40 -8.91 -34.28
N ARG A 306 4.15 -8.84 -34.73
CA ARG A 306 3.36 -7.59 -34.64
C ARG A 306 2.81 -7.40 -33.23
N GLY A 307 2.70 -6.15 -32.81
CA GLY A 307 2.16 -5.84 -31.47
C GLY A 307 2.94 -6.50 -30.34
N PHE A 308 4.26 -6.72 -30.53
CA PHE A 308 5.10 -7.32 -29.48
C PHE A 308 5.13 -6.40 -28.25
N ASP A 309 4.60 -6.93 -27.16
CA ASP A 309 4.61 -6.33 -25.83
C ASP A 309 5.22 -7.34 -24.84
N ALA A 310 6.15 -6.88 -24.01
CA ALA A 310 6.82 -7.71 -23.02
C ALA A 310 7.02 -6.86 -21.75
N ARG A 311 6.32 -7.22 -20.69
CA ARG A 311 6.33 -6.44 -19.46
C ARG A 311 6.37 -7.32 -18.22
N SER A 312 7.01 -6.81 -17.17
CA SER A 312 6.90 -7.38 -15.83
C SER A 312 5.46 -7.28 -15.35
N ALA A 313 5.07 -8.15 -14.41
CA ALA A 313 3.82 -8.02 -13.71
C ALA A 313 3.73 -6.62 -13.05
N THR A 314 2.52 -6.10 -12.90
CA THR A 314 2.24 -4.85 -12.20
C THR A 314 1.64 -5.13 -10.83
N LEU A 315 1.70 -4.14 -9.93
CA LEU A 315 1.03 -4.24 -8.64
C LEU A 315 -0.49 -4.40 -8.81
N GLU A 316 -1.05 -3.81 -9.88
CA GLU A 316 -2.48 -3.96 -10.22
C GLU A 316 -2.83 -5.42 -10.51
N GLU A 317 -2.00 -6.11 -11.29
CA GLU A 317 -2.20 -7.53 -11.60
C GLU A 317 -2.08 -8.39 -10.35
N ALA A 318 -1.08 -8.12 -9.50
CA ALA A 318 -0.92 -8.78 -8.21
C ALA A 318 -2.14 -8.58 -7.30
N PHE A 319 -2.62 -7.34 -7.21
CA PHE A 319 -3.79 -6.99 -6.40
C PHE A 319 -5.06 -7.70 -6.88
N MET A 320 -5.33 -7.68 -8.19
CA MET A 320 -6.51 -8.32 -8.78
C MET A 320 -6.54 -9.83 -8.61
N GLU A 321 -5.39 -10.50 -8.69
CA GLU A 321 -5.30 -11.94 -8.45
C GLU A 321 -5.51 -12.29 -6.98
N ILE A 322 -4.93 -11.52 -6.06
CA ILE A 322 -5.14 -11.69 -4.62
C ILE A 322 -6.61 -11.55 -4.28
N ALA A 323 -7.28 -10.52 -4.81
CA ALA A 323 -8.71 -10.30 -4.60
C ALA A 323 -9.56 -11.47 -5.10
N LYS A 324 -9.31 -11.97 -6.32
CA LYS A 324 -10.01 -13.13 -6.90
C LYS A 324 -9.76 -14.44 -6.12
N GLY A 325 -8.52 -14.67 -5.69
CA GLY A 325 -8.16 -15.86 -4.92
C GLY A 325 -8.94 -15.95 -3.60
N LEU A 326 -9.05 -14.83 -2.89
CA LEU A 326 -9.76 -14.75 -1.61
C LEU A 326 -11.30 -14.85 -1.77
N GLU A 327 -11.88 -14.33 -2.85
CA GLU A 327 -13.31 -14.50 -3.14
C GLU A 327 -13.66 -15.96 -3.41
N SER A 328 -12.78 -16.71 -4.06
CA SER A 328 -12.97 -18.14 -4.35
C SER A 328 -12.84 -19.03 -3.10
N GLU A 329 -12.05 -18.64 -2.11
CA GLU A 329 -11.93 -19.33 -0.81
C GLU A 329 -13.10 -19.04 0.12
N GLY A 330 -13.66 -17.84 0.07
CA GLY A 330 -14.84 -17.44 0.86
C GLY A 330 -16.17 -18.02 0.39
N ALA A 331 -16.22 -18.57 -0.83
CA ALA A 331 -17.40 -19.17 -1.43
C ALA A 331 -17.49 -20.71 -1.22
N ARG A 332 -16.51 -21.31 -0.55
CA ARG A 332 -16.49 -22.72 -0.13
C ARG A 332 -16.73 -22.86 1.37
#